data_c9383ca20c937d0c2f8ff19b09faafc0
#
_entry.id   c9383ca20c937d0c2f8ff19b09faafc0
#
_cell.length_a   1.000
_cell.length_b   1.000
_cell.length_c   1.000
_cell.angle_alpha   90.00
_cell.angle_beta   90.00
_cell.angle_gamma   90.00
#
_symmetry.space_group_name_H-M   'P 1'
#
loop_
_entity.id
_entity.type
_entity.pdbx_description
1 polymer ?
#
loop_
_entity_poly.entity_id
_entity_poly.type
_entity_poly.pdbx_seq_one_letter_code
_entity_poly.pdbx_strand_id
1 'polypeptide(L)'
;FDATLKAIRRLEGAYGICVADAATPHELIVARSGSPLVIGVGIGENFVASDPHALGQVTDQFVYLEEGDIARITRENYEIWHDSKQIKRKVSTVAGHSSDGDKGTYKHFMLKEIYEQPAVIRDTLDGRVSKNKVLENAFGVNAPAIFDKVKHVQFVACGTSYHACHVAKYWLESIARMECSVDIASDYRYRDIIVPDGSLLVTVSQSGETADSLAALRYAKTLPYTAYLAICNVATSSLVRESDFSLLTMAGQEVGVASTKAFTAQLAVLLILTIALGRRNSLTPRKEAALVRELNRLPDLIESTLSLNRDIRKMSRQFADKHHSLFLGRGIQYPIAKEGALKLKEISYIHAEAYPSGELKHGPLALVDENMPVIAVAPNDDLLEKLRTNQAEVSARGGKLYVFSDESVNYQGDKNCKVIHVPASPDVLDPIVFTIPLQLLSYHVAIVKGTDVDQPRNLAKSVTVE
;
A
#
# COMPACT_ATOMS: atom_id res chain seq x y z
N PHE A 1 22.02 27.63 -19.67
CA PHE A 1 20.93 26.78 -20.17
C PHE A 1 21.41 25.79 -21.20
N ASP A 2 22.02 26.22 -22.32
CA ASP A 2 22.44 25.33 -23.42
C ASP A 2 23.44 24.26 -23.02
N ALA A 3 24.38 24.57 -22.12
CA ALA A 3 25.34 23.62 -21.61
C ALA A 3 24.64 22.51 -20.80
N THR A 4 23.71 22.90 -19.93
CA THR A 4 22.91 21.97 -19.12
C THR A 4 22.03 21.09 -20.03
N LEU A 5 21.42 21.67 -21.05
CA LEU A 5 20.61 20.92 -22.03
C LEU A 5 21.44 19.83 -22.76
N LYS A 6 22.69 20.20 -23.16
CA LYS A 6 23.61 19.24 -23.79
C LYS A 6 24.05 18.12 -22.84
N ALA A 7 24.26 18.46 -21.56
CA ALA A 7 24.63 17.48 -20.54
C ALA A 7 23.48 16.49 -20.24
N ILE A 8 22.25 17.01 -20.03
CA ILE A 8 21.05 16.23 -19.74
C ILE A 8 20.77 15.18 -20.85
N ARG A 9 20.96 15.55 -22.11
CA ARG A 9 20.78 14.61 -23.26
C ARG A 9 21.75 13.43 -23.25
N ARG A 10 22.78 13.45 -22.45
CA ARG A 10 23.80 12.38 -22.34
C ARG A 10 23.61 11.56 -21.07
N LEU A 11 22.66 11.94 -20.21
CA LEU A 11 22.35 11.21 -19.00
C LEU A 11 21.44 10.03 -19.34
N GLU A 12 21.75 8.90 -18.76
CA GLU A 12 20.96 7.67 -18.82
C GLU A 12 20.45 7.34 -17.42
N GLY A 13 19.25 6.76 -17.32
CA GLY A 13 18.63 6.38 -16.04
C GLY A 13 17.62 7.41 -15.50
N ALA A 14 17.12 7.14 -14.31
CA ALA A 14 16.13 7.97 -13.65
C ALA A 14 16.79 9.13 -12.87
N TYR A 15 16.28 10.35 -13.05
CA TYR A 15 16.77 11.54 -12.35
C TYR A 15 15.69 12.63 -12.20
N GLY A 16 15.77 13.38 -11.11
CA GLY A 16 15.19 14.71 -10.94
C GLY A 16 16.33 15.67 -10.60
N ILE A 17 16.75 16.51 -11.55
CA ILE A 17 17.94 17.34 -11.41
C ILE A 17 17.52 18.79 -11.28
N CYS A 18 18.19 19.50 -10.36
CA CYS A 18 18.14 20.95 -10.25
C CYS A 18 19.58 21.48 -10.35
N VAL A 19 19.83 22.36 -11.33
CA VAL A 19 21.12 22.98 -11.60
C VAL A 19 21.05 24.47 -11.31
N ALA A 20 21.94 24.94 -10.45
CA ALA A 20 22.16 26.36 -10.16
C ALA A 20 23.54 26.78 -10.65
N ASP A 21 23.64 27.92 -11.30
CA ASP A 21 24.90 28.49 -11.76
C ASP A 21 25.22 29.75 -10.97
N ALA A 22 26.41 29.81 -10.39
CA ALA A 22 26.89 30.96 -9.62
C ALA A 22 26.99 32.23 -10.47
N ALA A 23 27.16 32.12 -11.78
CA ALA A 23 27.16 33.25 -12.72
C ALA A 23 25.77 33.79 -13.01
N THR A 24 24.72 32.94 -12.82
CA THR A 24 23.31 33.33 -13.04
C THR A 24 22.45 32.94 -11.82
N PRO A 25 22.67 33.53 -10.64
CA PRO A 25 22.08 33.07 -9.37
C PRO A 25 20.56 33.25 -9.28
N HIS A 26 19.93 33.90 -10.26
CA HIS A 26 18.50 34.13 -10.33
C HIS A 26 17.75 33.07 -11.16
N GLU A 27 18.46 32.04 -11.63
CA GLU A 27 17.93 31.04 -12.51
C GLU A 27 18.24 29.65 -12.00
N LEU A 28 17.23 28.77 -12.05
CA LEU A 28 17.39 27.34 -11.85
C LEU A 28 17.01 26.63 -13.16
N ILE A 29 17.78 25.61 -13.51
CA ILE A 29 17.44 24.71 -14.61
C ILE A 29 17.13 23.36 -14.00
N VAL A 30 15.95 22.86 -14.32
CA VAL A 30 15.49 21.57 -13.79
C VAL A 30 15.14 20.63 -14.91
N ALA A 31 15.40 19.35 -14.70
CA ALA A 31 15.08 18.30 -15.67
C ALA A 31 14.59 17.06 -14.97
N ARG A 32 13.66 16.38 -15.64
CA ARG A 32 13.04 15.17 -15.14
C ARG A 32 13.21 14.03 -16.16
N SER A 33 13.61 12.87 -15.64
CA SER A 33 13.48 11.56 -16.27
C SER A 33 13.26 10.50 -15.21
N GLY A 34 12.19 9.73 -15.27
CA GLY A 34 11.86 8.70 -14.26
C GLY A 34 11.41 9.25 -12.92
N SER A 35 12.24 10.08 -12.25
CA SER A 35 11.92 10.65 -10.94
C SER A 35 10.97 11.86 -11.03
N PRO A 36 9.99 12.00 -10.11
CA PRO A 36 9.05 13.11 -10.13
C PRO A 36 9.74 14.46 -9.87
N LEU A 37 9.20 15.52 -10.49
CA LEU A 37 9.59 16.91 -10.24
C LEU A 37 8.41 17.84 -10.46
N VAL A 38 8.22 18.80 -9.57
CA VAL A 38 7.12 19.76 -9.59
C VAL A 38 7.65 21.18 -9.37
N ILE A 39 7.07 22.12 -10.11
CA ILE A 39 7.29 23.56 -9.90
C ILE A 39 6.13 24.09 -9.06
N GLY A 40 6.43 24.65 -7.89
CA GLY A 40 5.49 25.44 -7.10
C GLY A 40 5.49 26.87 -7.59
N VAL A 41 4.33 27.38 -7.96
CA VAL A 41 4.16 28.77 -8.46
C VAL A 41 3.74 29.66 -7.31
N GLY A 42 4.58 30.61 -6.95
CA GLY A 42 4.31 31.59 -5.89
C GLY A 42 4.13 33.00 -6.41
N ILE A 43 3.97 33.94 -5.50
CA ILE A 43 3.87 35.39 -5.83
C ILE A 43 5.25 36.01 -5.70
N GLY A 44 5.90 36.30 -6.85
CA GLY A 44 7.26 36.86 -6.89
C GLY A 44 8.36 35.84 -6.55
N GLU A 45 8.03 34.59 -6.53
CA GLU A 45 8.96 33.48 -6.32
C GLU A 45 8.39 32.16 -6.86
N ASN A 46 9.26 31.26 -7.28
CA ASN A 46 8.92 29.94 -7.72
C ASN A 46 9.80 28.91 -7.00
N PHE A 47 9.25 27.74 -6.79
CA PHE A 47 9.85 26.66 -6.00
C PHE A 47 9.99 25.40 -6.84
N VAL A 48 10.88 24.51 -6.41
CA VAL A 48 11.05 23.17 -7.02
C VAL A 48 11.11 22.12 -5.92
N ALA A 49 10.39 21.03 -6.11
CA ALA A 49 10.47 19.86 -5.25
C ALA A 49 10.18 18.59 -6.02
N SER A 50 10.52 17.45 -5.45
CA SER A 50 10.10 16.13 -5.96
C SER A 50 8.64 15.81 -5.60
N ASP A 51 8.10 16.47 -4.57
CA ASP A 51 6.74 16.24 -4.06
C ASP A 51 6.08 17.59 -3.72
N PRO A 52 4.83 17.86 -4.16
CA PRO A 52 4.11 19.09 -3.84
C PRO A 52 3.90 19.31 -2.34
N HIS A 53 3.87 18.23 -1.52
CA HIS A 53 3.73 18.35 -0.07
C HIS A 53 4.89 19.14 0.58
N ALA A 54 6.09 19.04 0.02
CA ALA A 54 7.24 19.80 0.51
C ALA A 54 7.04 21.32 0.36
N LEU A 55 6.15 21.75 -0.52
CA LEU A 55 5.87 23.14 -0.85
C LEU A 55 4.50 23.62 -0.37
N GLY A 56 3.71 22.76 0.26
CA GLY A 56 2.32 23.06 0.66
C GLY A 56 2.16 24.21 1.66
N GLN A 57 3.25 24.61 2.35
CA GLN A 57 3.25 25.79 3.24
C GLN A 57 3.50 27.11 2.50
N VAL A 58 3.99 27.06 1.25
CA VAL A 58 4.40 28.25 0.50
C VAL A 58 3.55 28.51 -0.73
N THR A 59 2.93 27.46 -1.31
CA THR A 59 2.02 27.59 -2.45
C THR A 59 1.05 26.43 -2.56
N ASP A 60 -0.12 26.70 -3.14
CA ASP A 60 -1.11 25.69 -3.55
C ASP A 60 -1.17 25.50 -5.08
N GLN A 61 -0.34 26.23 -5.84
CA GLN A 61 -0.29 26.21 -7.29
C GLN A 61 0.91 25.40 -7.78
N PHE A 62 0.66 24.34 -8.55
CA PHE A 62 1.70 23.44 -8.98
C PHE A 62 1.68 23.15 -10.48
N VAL A 63 2.87 23.09 -11.07
CA VAL A 63 3.09 22.60 -12.44
C VAL A 63 3.88 21.31 -12.36
N TYR A 64 3.24 20.22 -12.72
CA TYR A 64 3.89 18.90 -12.78
C TYR A 64 4.67 18.77 -14.08
N LEU A 65 5.97 18.54 -13.97
CA LEU A 65 6.79 18.22 -15.13
C LEU A 65 6.49 16.77 -15.57
N GLU A 66 6.42 16.56 -16.86
CA GLU A 66 6.26 15.23 -17.44
C GLU A 66 7.60 14.64 -17.86
N GLU A 67 7.61 13.37 -18.24
CA GLU A 67 8.81 12.64 -18.64
C GLU A 67 9.55 13.36 -19.77
N GLY A 68 10.86 13.61 -19.59
CA GLY A 68 11.69 14.32 -20.56
C GLY A 68 11.54 15.85 -20.56
N ASP A 69 10.74 16.42 -19.66
CA ASP A 69 10.62 17.86 -19.52
C ASP A 69 11.89 18.47 -18.91
N ILE A 70 12.28 19.61 -19.44
CA ILE A 70 13.33 20.50 -18.91
C ILE A 70 12.70 21.85 -18.69
N ALA A 71 12.93 22.48 -17.54
CA ALA A 71 12.41 23.80 -17.26
C ALA A 71 13.51 24.77 -16.82
N ARG A 72 13.36 26.01 -17.22
CA ARG A 72 14.09 27.17 -16.72
C ARG A 72 13.18 27.95 -15.80
N ILE A 73 13.63 28.19 -14.59
CA ILE A 73 12.83 28.78 -13.53
C ILE A 73 13.54 30.02 -13.01
N THR A 74 12.83 31.12 -12.98
CA THR A 74 13.26 32.39 -12.37
C THR A 74 12.31 32.75 -11.23
N ARG A 75 12.56 33.82 -10.51
CA ARG A 75 11.66 34.27 -9.45
C ARG A 75 10.26 34.61 -9.98
N GLU A 76 10.17 35.18 -11.18
CA GLU A 76 8.91 35.67 -11.73
C GLU A 76 8.26 34.75 -12.75
N ASN A 77 9.07 33.92 -13.42
CA ASN A 77 8.61 33.12 -14.56
C ASN A 77 9.21 31.69 -14.57
N TYR A 78 8.55 30.81 -15.27
CA TYR A 78 9.10 29.51 -15.66
C TYR A 78 8.79 29.23 -17.14
N GLU A 79 9.70 28.56 -17.80
CA GLU A 79 9.57 28.13 -19.18
C GLU A 79 9.89 26.61 -19.24
N ILE A 80 9.13 25.85 -20.01
CA ILE A 80 9.27 24.41 -20.11
C ILE A 80 9.54 24.01 -21.54
N TRP A 81 10.47 23.08 -21.74
CA TRP A 81 10.79 22.47 -23.03
C TRP A 81 10.61 20.97 -22.95
N HIS A 82 10.07 20.42 -24.05
CA HIS A 82 9.99 19.00 -24.31
C HIS A 82 10.49 18.77 -25.74
N ASP A 83 11.43 17.84 -25.95
CA ASP A 83 12.06 17.60 -27.26
C ASP A 83 12.52 18.88 -27.98
N SER A 84 13.14 19.81 -27.24
CA SER A 84 13.63 21.10 -27.73
C SER A 84 12.55 22.10 -28.18
N LYS A 85 11.28 21.81 -27.93
CA LYS A 85 10.17 22.73 -28.21
C LYS A 85 9.68 23.31 -26.88
N GLN A 86 9.51 24.64 -26.85
CA GLN A 86 8.88 25.28 -25.71
C GLN A 86 7.40 24.90 -25.67
N ILE A 87 6.96 24.44 -24.49
CA ILE A 87 5.59 23.98 -24.25
C ILE A 87 5.01 24.65 -23.03
N LYS A 88 3.70 24.48 -22.81
CA LYS A 88 3.01 24.88 -21.58
C LYS A 88 2.43 23.65 -20.91
N ARG A 89 2.59 23.56 -19.59
CA ARG A 89 1.92 22.58 -18.72
C ARG A 89 0.82 23.27 -17.92
N LYS A 90 -0.22 22.50 -17.57
CA LYS A 90 -1.34 23.02 -16.78
C LYS A 90 -0.90 23.33 -15.35
N VAL A 91 -1.28 24.49 -14.84
CA VAL A 91 -1.21 24.77 -13.39
C VAL A 91 -2.36 24.03 -12.72
N SER A 92 -2.05 23.28 -11.69
CA SER A 92 -3.01 22.54 -10.86
C SER A 92 -3.04 23.14 -9.47
N THR A 93 -4.25 23.41 -8.96
CA THR A 93 -4.42 23.84 -7.56
C THR A 93 -4.59 22.59 -6.69
N VAL A 94 -3.74 22.45 -5.69
CA VAL A 94 -3.86 21.40 -4.67
C VAL A 94 -4.34 22.08 -3.41
N ALA A 95 -5.54 21.75 -2.93
CA ALA A 95 -6.09 22.35 -1.72
C ALA A 95 -5.10 22.19 -0.56
N GLY A 96 -4.81 23.30 0.12
CA GLY A 96 -3.80 23.35 1.18
C GLY A 96 -4.07 22.31 2.25
N HIS A 97 -3.07 21.50 2.57
CA HIS A 97 -3.15 20.52 3.63
C HIS A 97 -3.08 21.23 4.99
N SER A 98 -4.22 21.33 5.65
CA SER A 98 -4.28 21.69 7.06
C SER A 98 -3.62 20.60 7.89
N SER A 99 -2.71 20.96 8.80
CA SER A 99 -2.27 20.25 10.02
C SER A 99 -1.96 18.74 9.98
N ASP A 100 -1.99 18.04 8.86
CA ASP A 100 -1.78 16.59 8.77
C ASP A 100 -0.34 16.15 9.13
N GLY A 101 0.62 17.08 9.14
CA GLY A 101 2.01 16.83 9.53
C GLY A 101 2.30 16.85 11.02
N ASP A 102 1.29 16.99 11.91
CA ASP A 102 1.47 16.98 13.36
C ASP A 102 1.18 15.60 13.95
N LYS A 103 2.03 15.16 14.87
CA LYS A 103 1.84 13.90 15.63
C LYS A 103 0.67 13.96 16.61
N GLY A 104 0.18 15.15 16.94
CA GLY A 104 -0.83 15.35 17.98
C GLY A 104 -0.34 14.79 19.33
N THR A 105 -1.16 14.02 20.00
CA THR A 105 -0.84 13.38 21.28
C THR A 105 -0.02 12.09 21.16
N TYR A 106 0.26 11.63 19.95
CA TYR A 106 0.97 10.40 19.71
C TYR A 106 2.50 10.60 19.73
N LYS A 107 3.22 9.61 20.25
CA LYS A 107 4.69 9.66 20.29
C LYS A 107 5.33 9.55 18.91
N HIS A 108 4.71 8.77 17.99
CA HIS A 108 5.20 8.48 16.65
C HIS A 108 4.08 8.61 15.63
N PHE A 109 4.44 8.95 14.38
CA PHE A 109 3.49 9.00 13.27
C PHE A 109 2.85 7.64 13.01
N MET A 110 3.62 6.56 12.99
CA MET A 110 3.08 5.22 12.78
C MET A 110 1.97 4.88 13.78
N LEU A 111 2.12 5.21 15.07
CA LEU A 111 1.06 4.94 16.03
C LEU A 111 -0.19 5.79 15.75
N LYS A 112 -0.03 7.08 15.43
CA LYS A 112 -1.13 7.95 15.00
C LYS A 112 -1.86 7.33 13.82
N GLU A 113 -1.13 6.94 12.79
CA GLU A 113 -1.65 6.37 11.55
C GLU A 113 -2.38 5.03 11.78
N ILE A 114 -1.91 4.20 12.72
CA ILE A 114 -2.63 2.99 13.15
C ILE A 114 -3.98 3.35 13.78
N TYR A 115 -4.04 4.40 14.61
CA TYR A 115 -5.27 4.83 15.27
C TYR A 115 -6.20 5.66 14.37
N GLU A 116 -5.71 6.21 13.27
CA GLU A 116 -6.52 6.90 12.26
C GLU A 116 -7.34 5.95 11.38
N GLN A 117 -7.02 4.67 11.35
CA GLN A 117 -7.62 3.70 10.42
C GLN A 117 -9.16 3.66 10.45
N PRO A 118 -9.87 3.75 11.59
CA PRO A 118 -11.32 3.82 11.58
C PRO A 118 -11.87 5.02 10.79
N ALA A 119 -11.27 6.21 10.97
CA ALA A 119 -11.65 7.41 10.23
C ALA A 119 -11.30 7.31 8.75
N VAL A 120 -10.08 6.86 8.45
CA VAL A 120 -9.60 6.62 7.08
C VAL A 120 -10.52 5.67 6.32
N ILE A 121 -10.99 4.59 6.93
CA ILE A 121 -11.92 3.67 6.25
C ILE A 121 -13.28 4.34 6.02
N ARG A 122 -13.80 5.18 6.94
CA ARG A 122 -15.01 5.96 6.69
C ARG A 122 -14.84 6.86 5.45
N ASP A 123 -13.73 7.59 5.37
CA ASP A 123 -13.40 8.46 4.22
C ASP A 123 -13.20 7.66 2.93
N THR A 124 -12.57 6.47 3.03
CA THR A 124 -12.39 5.55 1.90
C THR A 124 -13.73 5.05 1.35
N LEU A 125 -14.71 4.83 2.19
CA LEU A 125 -16.02 4.31 1.79
C LEU A 125 -16.98 5.42 1.32
N ASP A 126 -16.78 6.66 1.76
CA ASP A 126 -17.66 7.77 1.44
C ASP A 126 -17.72 8.04 -0.06
N GLY A 127 -18.94 8.23 -0.58
CA GLY A 127 -19.19 8.42 -2.02
C GLY A 127 -18.92 7.18 -2.90
N ARG A 128 -18.48 6.04 -2.33
CA ARG A 128 -18.18 4.81 -3.08
C ARG A 128 -19.09 3.66 -2.80
N VAL A 129 -19.68 3.65 -1.62
CA VAL A 129 -20.69 2.67 -1.24
C VAL A 129 -21.95 3.39 -0.74
N SER A 130 -23.10 2.86 -1.06
CA SER A 130 -24.36 3.25 -0.45
C SER A 130 -24.66 2.32 0.74
N LYS A 131 -25.92 2.28 1.21
CA LYS A 131 -26.31 1.32 2.26
C LYS A 131 -26.18 -0.15 1.83
N ASN A 132 -26.27 -0.44 0.52
CA ASN A 132 -26.39 -1.81 0.00
C ASN A 132 -25.77 -2.02 -1.39
N LYS A 133 -25.06 -1.03 -1.94
CA LYS A 133 -24.47 -1.12 -3.28
C LYS A 133 -23.15 -0.39 -3.35
N VAL A 134 -22.23 -0.91 -4.15
CA VAL A 134 -21.05 -0.18 -4.63
C VAL A 134 -21.46 0.78 -5.73
N LEU A 135 -20.93 1.99 -5.71
CA LEU A 135 -21.17 3.03 -6.71
C LEU A 135 -20.05 2.99 -7.77
N GLU A 136 -20.29 2.32 -8.90
CA GLU A 136 -19.25 2.13 -9.94
C GLU A 136 -18.73 3.44 -10.55
N ASN A 137 -19.57 4.48 -10.57
CA ASN A 137 -19.15 5.80 -11.05
C ASN A 137 -18.03 6.42 -10.18
N ALA A 138 -17.79 5.91 -8.98
CA ALA A 138 -16.66 6.31 -8.15
C ALA A 138 -15.31 5.96 -8.79
N PHE A 139 -15.26 4.98 -9.70
CA PHE A 139 -14.08 4.65 -10.50
C PHE A 139 -13.91 5.56 -11.73
N GLY A 140 -14.91 6.35 -12.07
CA GLY A 140 -14.95 7.22 -13.24
C GLY A 140 -16.19 6.95 -14.11
N VAL A 141 -16.58 7.92 -14.92
CA VAL A 141 -17.81 7.87 -15.73
C VAL A 141 -17.83 6.68 -16.69
N ASN A 142 -16.67 6.30 -17.23
CA ASN A 142 -16.53 5.21 -18.20
C ASN A 142 -16.30 3.85 -17.56
N ALA A 143 -16.10 3.77 -16.25
CA ALA A 143 -15.74 2.54 -15.57
C ALA A 143 -16.75 1.39 -15.77
N PRO A 144 -18.07 1.62 -15.70
CA PRO A 144 -19.04 0.54 -15.96
C PRO A 144 -18.87 -0.12 -17.32
N ALA A 145 -18.69 0.68 -18.39
CA ALA A 145 -18.52 0.18 -19.76
C ALA A 145 -17.18 -0.57 -19.95
N ILE A 146 -16.16 -0.20 -19.20
CA ILE A 146 -14.88 -0.93 -19.17
C ILE A 146 -15.06 -2.25 -18.41
N PHE A 147 -15.66 -2.22 -17.24
CA PHE A 147 -15.89 -3.41 -16.41
C PHE A 147 -16.72 -4.49 -17.11
N ASP A 148 -17.66 -4.09 -17.98
CA ASP A 148 -18.45 -5.03 -18.81
C ASP A 148 -17.59 -5.87 -19.77
N LYS A 149 -16.36 -5.41 -20.08
CA LYS A 149 -15.42 -6.10 -20.98
C LYS A 149 -14.35 -6.89 -20.23
N VAL A 150 -14.22 -6.68 -18.92
CA VAL A 150 -13.16 -7.30 -18.11
C VAL A 150 -13.49 -8.78 -17.87
N LYS A 151 -12.52 -9.65 -18.22
CA LYS A 151 -12.57 -11.09 -17.99
C LYS A 151 -11.44 -11.56 -17.09
N HIS A 152 -10.35 -10.81 -17.01
CA HIS A 152 -9.17 -11.10 -16.21
C HIS A 152 -8.62 -9.82 -15.59
N VAL A 153 -8.07 -9.91 -14.38
CA VAL A 153 -7.41 -8.79 -13.70
C VAL A 153 -5.93 -9.11 -13.50
N GLN A 154 -5.06 -8.25 -13.99
CA GLN A 154 -3.63 -8.29 -13.72
C GLN A 154 -3.27 -7.22 -12.70
N PHE A 155 -2.87 -7.63 -11.50
CA PHE A 155 -2.32 -6.71 -10.49
C PHE A 155 -0.81 -6.60 -10.64
N VAL A 156 -0.31 -5.37 -10.49
CA VAL A 156 1.13 -5.07 -10.48
C VAL A 156 1.42 -4.08 -9.36
N ALA A 157 2.29 -4.46 -8.41
CA ALA A 157 2.60 -3.65 -7.23
C ALA A 157 3.93 -4.07 -6.59
N CYS A 158 4.41 -3.28 -5.62
CA CYS A 158 5.57 -3.56 -4.77
C CYS A 158 5.19 -3.63 -3.29
N GLY A 159 5.96 -4.39 -2.50
CA GLY A 159 5.92 -4.39 -1.03
C GLY A 159 4.52 -4.60 -0.44
N THR A 160 4.13 -3.72 0.45
CA THR A 160 2.82 -3.70 1.12
C THR A 160 1.66 -3.75 0.13
N SER A 161 1.71 -2.96 -0.94
CA SER A 161 0.68 -2.95 -1.99
C SER A 161 0.60 -4.29 -2.74
N TYR A 162 1.73 -4.97 -2.95
CA TYR A 162 1.76 -6.33 -3.52
C TYR A 162 1.04 -7.34 -2.60
N HIS A 163 1.21 -7.23 -1.27
CA HIS A 163 0.46 -8.06 -0.33
C HIS A 163 -1.05 -7.79 -0.38
N ALA A 164 -1.46 -6.52 -0.52
CA ALA A 164 -2.87 -6.16 -0.70
C ALA A 164 -3.46 -6.78 -1.97
N CYS A 165 -2.72 -6.77 -3.09
CA CYS A 165 -3.13 -7.42 -4.32
C CYS A 165 -3.30 -8.94 -4.17
N HIS A 166 -2.47 -9.58 -3.37
CA HIS A 166 -2.64 -11.02 -3.07
C HIS A 166 -3.92 -11.32 -2.28
N VAL A 167 -4.34 -10.44 -1.36
CA VAL A 167 -5.65 -10.56 -0.70
C VAL A 167 -6.77 -10.39 -1.73
N ALA A 168 -6.66 -9.38 -2.60
CA ALA A 168 -7.64 -9.14 -3.66
C ALA A 168 -7.80 -10.32 -4.61
N LYS A 169 -6.72 -11.07 -4.86
CA LYS A 169 -6.78 -12.31 -5.64
C LYS A 169 -7.77 -13.31 -5.05
N TYR A 170 -7.66 -13.59 -3.76
CA TYR A 170 -8.61 -14.50 -3.08
C TYR A 170 -10.06 -13.99 -3.19
N TRP A 171 -10.28 -12.69 -3.02
CA TRP A 171 -11.62 -12.10 -3.15
C TRP A 171 -12.16 -12.18 -4.58
N LEU A 172 -11.34 -11.86 -5.60
CA LEU A 172 -11.78 -11.96 -7.00
C LEU A 172 -12.15 -13.38 -7.38
N GLU A 173 -11.35 -14.36 -6.99
CA GLU A 173 -11.62 -15.77 -7.28
C GLU A 173 -12.85 -16.29 -6.52
N SER A 174 -13.01 -15.97 -5.24
CA SER A 174 -14.10 -16.49 -4.41
C SER A 174 -15.42 -15.73 -4.56
N ILE A 175 -15.38 -14.40 -4.65
CA ILE A 175 -16.57 -13.53 -4.69
C ILE A 175 -16.97 -13.20 -6.11
N ALA A 176 -16.02 -12.70 -6.92
CA ALA A 176 -16.30 -12.27 -8.28
C ALA A 176 -16.24 -13.40 -9.31
N ARG A 177 -15.67 -14.57 -8.96
CA ARG A 177 -15.43 -15.69 -9.89
C ARG A 177 -14.68 -15.24 -11.14
N MET A 178 -13.66 -14.44 -10.94
CA MET A 178 -12.84 -13.85 -11.99
C MET A 178 -11.39 -14.28 -11.84
N GLU A 179 -10.78 -14.68 -12.95
CA GLU A 179 -9.36 -15.00 -12.98
C GLU A 179 -8.51 -13.76 -12.72
N CYS A 180 -7.46 -13.91 -11.93
CA CYS A 180 -6.53 -12.81 -11.73
C CYS A 180 -5.09 -13.28 -11.47
N SER A 181 -4.15 -12.44 -11.86
CA SER A 181 -2.72 -12.62 -11.64
C SER A 181 -2.18 -11.46 -10.80
N VAL A 182 -1.11 -11.75 -10.03
CA VAL A 182 -0.45 -10.74 -9.19
C VAL A 182 1.05 -10.84 -9.41
N ASP A 183 1.66 -9.77 -9.87
CA ASP A 183 3.09 -9.70 -10.16
C ASP A 183 3.78 -8.58 -9.36
N ILE A 184 5.06 -8.81 -9.05
CA ILE A 184 5.93 -7.77 -8.49
C ILE A 184 6.34 -6.82 -9.61
N ALA A 185 6.18 -5.53 -9.39
CA ALA A 185 6.41 -4.52 -10.43
C ALA A 185 7.86 -4.49 -10.93
N SER A 186 8.86 -4.72 -10.05
CA SER A 186 10.27 -4.75 -10.41
C SER A 186 10.62 -5.84 -11.43
N ASP A 187 9.89 -6.98 -11.40
CA ASP A 187 10.15 -8.11 -12.30
C ASP A 187 9.22 -8.13 -13.51
N TYR A 188 8.05 -7.49 -13.39
CA TYR A 188 7.00 -7.54 -14.41
C TYR A 188 7.49 -7.14 -15.81
N ARG A 189 8.22 -6.04 -15.92
CA ARG A 189 8.65 -5.47 -17.20
C ARG A 189 9.79 -6.23 -17.90
N TYR A 190 10.42 -7.19 -17.22
CA TYR A 190 11.54 -7.96 -17.76
C TYR A 190 11.14 -9.33 -18.30
N ARG A 191 9.84 -9.61 -18.33
CA ARG A 191 9.29 -10.87 -18.84
C ARG A 191 8.52 -10.65 -20.14
N ASP A 192 8.50 -11.66 -20.99
CA ASP A 192 7.56 -11.77 -22.11
C ASP A 192 6.20 -12.20 -21.58
N ILE A 193 5.30 -11.23 -21.39
CA ILE A 193 4.02 -11.45 -20.74
C ILE A 193 2.94 -11.79 -21.74
N ILE A 194 2.21 -12.86 -21.48
CA ILE A 194 0.98 -13.21 -22.18
C ILE A 194 -0.18 -12.49 -21.50
N VAL A 195 -0.86 -11.61 -22.22
CA VAL A 195 -2.03 -10.88 -21.73
C VAL A 195 -3.29 -11.57 -22.23
N PRO A 196 -4.11 -12.17 -21.34
CA PRO A 196 -5.40 -12.74 -21.75
C PRO A 196 -6.36 -11.67 -22.29
N ASP A 197 -7.22 -12.06 -23.23
CA ASP A 197 -8.25 -11.16 -23.76
C ASP A 197 -9.18 -10.63 -22.67
N GLY A 198 -9.47 -9.34 -22.70
CA GLY A 198 -10.31 -8.69 -21.71
C GLY A 198 -9.59 -8.44 -20.37
N SER A 199 -8.26 -8.38 -20.38
CA SER A 199 -7.47 -8.08 -19.17
C SER A 199 -7.53 -6.60 -18.80
N LEU A 200 -7.81 -6.33 -17.52
CA LEU A 200 -7.64 -5.04 -16.85
C LEU A 200 -6.31 -5.06 -16.09
N LEU A 201 -5.41 -4.12 -16.40
CA LEU A 201 -4.25 -3.88 -15.55
C LEU A 201 -4.65 -3.01 -14.37
N VAL A 202 -4.30 -3.43 -13.16
CA VAL A 202 -4.49 -2.66 -11.93
C VAL A 202 -3.15 -2.45 -11.24
N THR A 203 -2.69 -1.21 -11.21
CA THR A 203 -1.50 -0.82 -10.43
C THR A 203 -1.93 -0.30 -9.08
N VAL A 204 -1.25 -0.75 -8.01
CA VAL A 204 -1.56 -0.35 -6.63
C VAL A 204 -0.32 0.26 -6.00
N SER A 205 -0.44 1.49 -5.50
CA SER A 205 0.66 2.22 -4.86
C SER A 205 0.11 3.23 -3.85
N GLN A 206 0.82 3.44 -2.74
CA GLN A 206 0.47 4.51 -1.80
C GLN A 206 0.80 5.88 -2.40
N SER A 207 2.05 6.11 -2.83
CA SER A 207 2.52 7.38 -3.37
C SER A 207 2.12 7.62 -4.84
N GLY A 208 1.99 6.55 -5.61
CA GLY A 208 1.84 6.61 -7.07
C GLY A 208 3.06 7.11 -7.82
N GLU A 209 4.22 7.17 -7.14
CA GLU A 209 5.52 7.58 -7.69
C GLU A 209 6.59 6.49 -7.58
N THR A 210 6.21 5.26 -7.25
CA THR A 210 7.15 4.13 -7.18
C THR A 210 7.69 3.85 -8.59
N ALA A 211 9.00 3.96 -8.76
CA ALA A 211 9.67 3.86 -10.07
C ALA A 211 9.32 2.55 -10.80
N ASP A 212 9.41 1.41 -10.12
CA ASP A 212 9.07 0.11 -10.69
C ASP A 212 7.61 0.02 -11.14
N SER A 213 6.66 0.56 -10.35
CA SER A 213 5.23 0.54 -10.70
C SER A 213 4.94 1.39 -11.93
N LEU A 214 5.58 2.55 -12.05
CA LEU A 214 5.48 3.40 -13.23
C LEU A 214 6.09 2.75 -14.47
N ALA A 215 7.27 2.17 -14.33
CA ALA A 215 7.93 1.46 -15.42
C ALA A 215 7.12 0.24 -15.90
N ALA A 216 6.52 -0.50 -14.95
CA ALA A 216 5.63 -1.62 -15.25
C ALA A 216 4.35 -1.16 -15.99
N LEU A 217 3.72 -0.05 -15.55
CA LEU A 217 2.57 0.53 -16.26
C LEU A 217 2.94 0.94 -17.69
N ARG A 218 4.07 1.63 -17.86
CA ARG A 218 4.54 2.08 -19.18
C ARG A 218 4.83 0.92 -20.11
N TYR A 219 5.46 -0.14 -19.60
CA TYR A 219 5.65 -1.38 -20.35
C TYR A 219 4.31 -2.03 -20.72
N ALA A 220 3.40 -2.14 -19.76
CA ALA A 220 2.07 -2.71 -20.01
C ALA A 220 1.28 -1.97 -21.07
N LYS A 221 1.48 -0.66 -21.25
CA LYS A 221 0.86 0.13 -22.33
C LYS A 221 1.32 -0.29 -23.75
N THR A 222 2.39 -1.05 -23.87
CA THR A 222 2.81 -1.66 -25.13
C THR A 222 2.13 -3.01 -25.39
N LEU A 223 1.36 -3.52 -24.42
CA LEU A 223 0.69 -4.82 -24.45
C LEU A 223 -0.83 -4.65 -24.64
N PRO A 224 -1.57 -5.68 -25.08
CA PRO A 224 -2.99 -5.57 -25.43
C PRO A 224 -3.94 -5.59 -24.23
N TYR A 225 -3.71 -4.79 -23.20
CA TYR A 225 -4.66 -4.60 -22.11
C TYR A 225 -5.90 -3.83 -22.55
N THR A 226 -7.05 -4.17 -21.98
CA THR A 226 -8.33 -3.48 -22.24
C THR A 226 -8.34 -2.08 -21.65
N ALA A 227 -7.75 -1.90 -20.48
CA ALA A 227 -7.65 -0.62 -19.78
C ALA A 227 -6.65 -0.69 -18.62
N TYR A 228 -6.30 0.47 -18.05
CA TYR A 228 -5.34 0.66 -16.97
C TYR A 228 -6.01 1.40 -15.81
N LEU A 229 -6.13 0.76 -14.66
CA LEU A 229 -6.66 1.33 -13.41
C LEU A 229 -5.51 1.58 -12.43
N ALA A 230 -5.43 2.79 -11.87
CA ALA A 230 -4.59 3.08 -10.72
C ALA A 230 -5.40 3.06 -9.41
N ILE A 231 -4.95 2.31 -8.41
CA ILE A 231 -5.38 2.44 -7.02
C ILE A 231 -4.27 3.15 -6.26
N CYS A 232 -4.52 4.39 -5.83
CA CYS A 232 -3.47 5.24 -5.29
C CYS A 232 -4.03 6.18 -4.21
N ASN A 233 -3.16 6.70 -3.35
CA ASN A 233 -3.58 7.67 -2.33
C ASN A 233 -3.38 9.13 -2.79
N VAL A 234 -2.50 9.38 -3.75
CA VAL A 234 -2.14 10.73 -4.22
C VAL A 234 -2.78 11.00 -5.57
N ALA A 235 -3.79 11.86 -5.60
CA ALA A 235 -4.59 12.16 -6.80
C ALA A 235 -3.78 12.76 -7.97
N THR A 236 -2.68 13.44 -7.65
CA THR A 236 -1.83 14.13 -8.62
C THR A 236 -0.61 13.33 -9.04
N SER A 237 -0.51 12.08 -8.58
CA SER A 237 0.64 11.22 -8.86
C SER A 237 0.77 10.85 -10.35
N SER A 238 1.99 10.50 -10.74
CA SER A 238 2.28 10.05 -12.10
C SER A 238 1.47 8.80 -12.47
N LEU A 239 1.31 7.86 -11.53
CA LEU A 239 0.54 6.64 -11.76
C LEU A 239 -0.92 6.94 -12.10
N VAL A 240 -1.55 7.91 -11.39
CA VAL A 240 -2.92 8.35 -11.65
C VAL A 240 -3.03 9.05 -13.00
N ARG A 241 -2.08 9.96 -13.31
CA ARG A 241 -2.08 10.70 -14.58
C ARG A 241 -1.83 9.82 -15.80
N GLU A 242 -1.08 8.75 -15.63
CA GLU A 242 -0.74 7.84 -16.73
C GLU A 242 -1.73 6.66 -16.87
N SER A 243 -2.71 6.52 -16.00
CA SER A 243 -3.77 5.50 -16.10
C SER A 243 -5.04 6.04 -16.77
N ASP A 244 -5.89 5.16 -17.32
CA ASP A 244 -7.14 5.56 -17.96
C ASP A 244 -8.16 6.06 -16.94
N PHE A 245 -8.13 5.48 -15.74
CA PHE A 245 -8.97 5.86 -14.62
C PHE A 245 -8.32 5.47 -13.29
N SER A 246 -8.82 6.00 -12.19
CA SER A 246 -8.23 5.76 -10.88
C SER A 246 -9.27 5.69 -9.77
N LEU A 247 -8.96 4.97 -8.71
CA LEU A 247 -9.68 5.01 -7.45
C LEU A 247 -8.72 5.36 -6.32
N LEU A 248 -8.94 6.52 -5.71
CA LEU A 248 -8.09 7.01 -4.62
C LEU A 248 -8.44 6.29 -3.32
N THR A 249 -7.46 6.02 -2.46
CA THR A 249 -7.71 5.38 -1.17
C THR A 249 -8.22 6.32 -0.10
N MET A 250 -8.03 7.64 -0.27
CA MET A 250 -8.43 8.70 0.68
C MET A 250 -7.86 8.49 2.08
N ALA A 251 -6.66 7.90 2.18
CA ALA A 251 -6.03 7.62 3.47
C ALA A 251 -5.40 8.86 4.13
N GLY A 252 -5.48 10.03 3.50
CA GLY A 252 -4.78 11.23 3.94
C GLY A 252 -3.25 11.06 3.85
N GLN A 253 -2.51 11.98 4.48
CA GLN A 253 -1.05 11.90 4.50
C GLN A 253 -0.59 10.75 5.42
N GLU A 254 0.32 9.91 4.93
CA GLU A 254 1.01 8.87 5.71
C GLU A 254 2.51 9.19 5.74
N VAL A 255 3.01 9.57 6.92
CA VAL A 255 4.37 10.08 7.14
C VAL A 255 5.34 8.97 7.52
N GLY A 256 4.90 8.04 8.36
CA GLY A 256 5.70 6.88 8.75
C GLY A 256 6.16 6.09 7.52
N VAL A 257 7.45 5.73 7.47
CA VAL A 257 8.01 4.98 6.32
C VAL A 257 7.29 3.65 6.13
N ALA A 258 7.07 2.91 7.21
CA ALA A 258 6.32 1.66 7.17
C ALA A 258 4.82 1.94 7.01
N SER A 259 4.24 1.50 5.90
CA SER A 259 2.82 1.73 5.58
C SER A 259 1.87 1.01 6.54
N THR A 260 0.82 1.69 6.98
CA THR A 260 -0.21 1.15 7.91
C THR A 260 -1.62 1.45 7.41
N LYS A 261 -2.11 2.68 7.56
CA LYS A 261 -3.46 3.08 7.16
C LYS A 261 -3.68 3.02 5.65
N ALA A 262 -2.63 3.26 4.86
CA ALA A 262 -2.71 3.11 3.41
C ALA A 262 -2.97 1.66 3.00
N PHE A 263 -2.41 0.67 3.70
CA PHE A 263 -2.64 -0.75 3.43
C PHE A 263 -4.11 -1.16 3.66
N THR A 264 -4.67 -0.81 4.81
CA THR A 264 -6.08 -1.14 5.11
C THR A 264 -7.05 -0.41 4.19
N ALA A 265 -6.74 0.84 3.81
CA ALA A 265 -7.50 1.58 2.80
C ALA A 265 -7.40 0.91 1.40
N GLN A 266 -6.21 0.43 1.01
CA GLN A 266 -6.05 -0.34 -0.23
C GLN A 266 -6.89 -1.62 -0.21
N LEU A 267 -6.90 -2.37 0.90
CA LEU A 267 -7.74 -3.56 1.04
C LEU A 267 -9.24 -3.22 0.89
N ALA A 268 -9.72 -2.15 1.52
CA ALA A 268 -11.09 -1.71 1.39
C ALA A 268 -11.46 -1.36 -0.07
N VAL A 269 -10.60 -0.62 -0.76
CA VAL A 269 -10.78 -0.25 -2.18
C VAL A 269 -10.74 -1.47 -3.09
N LEU A 270 -9.84 -2.42 -2.84
CA LEU A 270 -9.74 -3.67 -3.59
C LEU A 270 -10.98 -4.57 -3.40
N LEU A 271 -11.57 -4.56 -2.20
CA LEU A 271 -12.85 -5.25 -1.96
C LEU A 271 -14.00 -4.56 -2.69
N ILE A 272 -14.04 -3.22 -2.73
CA ILE A 272 -15.00 -2.44 -3.53
C ILE A 272 -14.86 -2.80 -5.03
N LEU A 273 -13.64 -2.86 -5.56
CA LEU A 273 -13.37 -3.28 -6.94
C LEU A 273 -13.88 -4.72 -7.20
N THR A 274 -13.58 -5.63 -6.27
CA THR A 274 -14.04 -7.03 -6.35
C THR A 274 -15.56 -7.11 -6.44
N ILE A 275 -16.27 -6.35 -5.59
CA ILE A 275 -17.76 -6.32 -5.60
C ILE A 275 -18.27 -5.74 -6.91
N ALA A 276 -17.68 -4.65 -7.40
CA ALA A 276 -18.07 -4.03 -8.67
C ALA A 276 -17.92 -5.00 -9.86
N LEU A 277 -16.76 -5.66 -9.97
CA LEU A 277 -16.50 -6.63 -11.03
C LEU A 277 -17.39 -7.88 -10.89
N GLY A 278 -17.65 -8.33 -9.66
CA GLY A 278 -18.43 -9.53 -9.36
C GLY A 278 -19.87 -9.48 -9.86
N ARG A 279 -20.45 -8.28 -10.03
CA ARG A 279 -21.80 -8.09 -10.61
C ARG A 279 -21.95 -8.69 -11.99
N ARG A 280 -20.86 -8.78 -12.78
CA ARG A 280 -20.86 -9.31 -14.14
C ARG A 280 -20.87 -10.83 -14.18
N ASN A 281 -20.56 -11.47 -13.05
CA ASN A 281 -20.39 -12.92 -12.99
C ASN A 281 -21.37 -13.58 -12.01
N SER A 282 -21.01 -13.64 -10.73
CA SER A 282 -21.74 -14.49 -9.76
C SER A 282 -22.35 -13.72 -8.60
N LEU A 283 -22.10 -12.42 -8.48
CA LEU A 283 -22.54 -11.66 -7.33
C LEU A 283 -23.98 -11.18 -7.51
N THR A 284 -24.90 -11.80 -6.77
CA THR A 284 -26.31 -11.37 -6.76
C THR A 284 -26.48 -10.06 -5.98
N PRO A 285 -27.53 -9.24 -6.27
CA PRO A 285 -27.80 -8.02 -5.52
C PRO A 285 -27.96 -8.24 -4.00
N ARG A 286 -28.46 -9.41 -3.59
CA ARG A 286 -28.60 -9.78 -2.17
C ARG A 286 -27.22 -10.00 -1.51
N LYS A 287 -26.29 -10.69 -2.19
CA LYS A 287 -24.94 -10.93 -1.72
C LYS A 287 -24.14 -9.63 -1.69
N GLU A 288 -24.27 -8.81 -2.73
CA GLU A 288 -23.65 -7.47 -2.75
C GLU A 288 -24.10 -6.63 -1.55
N ALA A 289 -25.41 -6.55 -1.32
CA ALA A 289 -25.96 -5.81 -0.20
C ALA A 289 -25.45 -6.32 1.17
N ALA A 290 -25.20 -7.62 1.30
CA ALA A 290 -24.59 -8.18 2.51
C ALA A 290 -23.13 -7.72 2.67
N LEU A 291 -22.31 -7.85 1.63
CA LEU A 291 -20.90 -7.42 1.65
C LEU A 291 -20.77 -5.91 1.93
N VAL A 292 -21.62 -5.09 1.32
CA VAL A 292 -21.60 -3.63 1.54
C VAL A 292 -22.01 -3.27 2.98
N ARG A 293 -22.95 -4.00 3.59
CA ARG A 293 -23.27 -3.80 5.02
C ARG A 293 -22.10 -4.14 5.92
N GLU A 294 -21.36 -5.20 5.62
CA GLU A 294 -20.17 -5.54 6.40
C GLU A 294 -19.07 -4.48 6.22
N LEU A 295 -18.81 -3.99 4.99
CA LEU A 295 -17.90 -2.88 4.74
C LEU A 295 -18.26 -1.63 5.57
N ASN A 296 -19.54 -1.30 5.68
CA ASN A 296 -19.99 -0.14 6.47
C ASN A 296 -19.78 -0.33 7.99
N ARG A 297 -19.61 -1.57 8.48
CA ARG A 297 -19.27 -1.90 9.88
C ARG A 297 -17.77 -1.96 10.15
N LEU A 298 -16.96 -1.97 9.09
CA LEU A 298 -15.51 -2.14 9.20
C LEU A 298 -14.83 -1.09 10.10
N PRO A 299 -15.18 0.21 10.07
CA PRO A 299 -14.60 1.20 10.98
C PRO A 299 -14.76 0.83 12.46
N ASP A 300 -15.94 0.35 12.85
CA ASP A 300 -16.24 0.00 14.23
C ASP A 300 -15.50 -1.28 14.66
N LEU A 301 -15.33 -2.24 13.75
CA LEU A 301 -14.52 -3.44 13.98
C LEU A 301 -13.04 -3.09 14.19
N ILE A 302 -12.49 -2.18 13.39
CA ILE A 302 -11.11 -1.70 13.56
C ILE A 302 -10.97 -0.98 14.90
N GLU A 303 -11.91 -0.11 15.28
CA GLU A 303 -11.90 0.60 16.55
C GLU A 303 -11.91 -0.38 17.72
N SER A 304 -12.74 -1.41 17.68
CA SER A 304 -12.77 -2.48 18.68
C SER A 304 -11.43 -3.23 18.73
N THR A 305 -10.81 -3.51 17.60
CA THR A 305 -9.53 -4.21 17.50
C THR A 305 -8.37 -3.39 18.08
N LEU A 306 -8.41 -2.07 17.95
CA LEU A 306 -7.41 -1.16 18.54
C LEU A 306 -7.39 -1.23 20.09
N SER A 307 -8.47 -1.67 20.73
CA SER A 307 -8.50 -1.90 22.19
C SER A 307 -7.47 -2.94 22.67
N LEU A 308 -7.01 -3.84 21.79
CA LEU A 308 -6.00 -4.85 22.05
C LEU A 308 -4.58 -4.26 22.28
N ASN A 309 -4.38 -2.97 22.00
CA ASN A 309 -3.09 -2.30 22.10
C ASN A 309 -2.33 -2.58 23.41
N ARG A 310 -3.03 -2.57 24.55
CA ARG A 310 -2.42 -2.80 25.86
C ARG A 310 -1.85 -4.22 26.01
N ASP A 311 -2.56 -5.23 25.55
CA ASP A 311 -2.16 -6.62 25.71
C ASP A 311 -1.09 -7.00 24.71
N ILE A 312 -1.17 -6.48 23.47
CA ILE A 312 -0.11 -6.59 22.47
C ILE A 312 1.18 -5.93 22.96
N ARG A 313 1.10 -4.75 23.60
CA ARG A 313 2.27 -4.10 24.22
C ARG A 313 2.92 -4.95 25.32
N LYS A 314 2.13 -5.69 26.12
CA LYS A 314 2.70 -6.62 27.11
C LYS A 314 3.40 -7.79 26.43
N MET A 315 2.77 -8.34 25.40
CA MET A 315 3.29 -9.47 24.62
C MET A 315 4.60 -9.11 23.92
N SER A 316 4.71 -7.91 23.36
CA SER A 316 5.88 -7.45 22.59
C SER A 316 7.20 -7.47 23.37
N ARG A 317 7.14 -7.37 24.71
CA ARG A 317 8.34 -7.43 25.56
C ARG A 317 9.12 -8.75 25.41
N GLN A 318 8.47 -9.82 24.96
CA GLN A 318 9.10 -11.12 24.75
C GLN A 318 9.95 -11.18 23.47
N PHE A 319 9.94 -10.12 22.68
CA PHE A 319 10.73 -9.99 21.46
C PHE A 319 12.02 -9.18 21.64
N ALA A 320 12.30 -8.71 22.86
CA ALA A 320 13.43 -7.80 23.13
C ALA A 320 14.79 -8.37 22.67
N ASP A 321 15.02 -9.65 22.94
CA ASP A 321 16.25 -10.40 22.64
C ASP A 321 16.15 -11.23 21.34
N LYS A 322 15.04 -11.15 20.60
CA LYS A 322 14.83 -11.95 19.39
C LYS A 322 15.43 -11.29 18.15
N HIS A 323 16.00 -12.13 17.27
CA HIS A 323 16.61 -11.70 16.00
C HIS A 323 15.90 -12.27 14.79
N HIS A 324 15.11 -13.34 14.99
CA HIS A 324 14.36 -14.05 13.95
C HIS A 324 12.93 -14.24 14.38
N SER A 325 12.01 -14.38 13.43
CA SER A 325 10.60 -14.67 13.68
C SER A 325 9.94 -15.29 12.45
N LEU A 326 9.05 -16.24 12.67
CA LEU A 326 8.21 -16.80 11.61
C LEU A 326 6.77 -16.30 11.76
N PHE A 327 6.14 -16.03 10.63
CA PHE A 327 4.73 -15.70 10.56
C PHE A 327 3.98 -16.78 9.79
N LEU A 328 2.85 -17.22 10.31
CA LEU A 328 2.04 -18.28 9.73
C LEU A 328 0.65 -17.74 9.39
N GLY A 329 0.26 -17.92 8.15
CA GLY A 329 -1.10 -17.71 7.69
C GLY A 329 -1.54 -18.88 6.83
N ARG A 330 -2.85 -18.98 6.58
CA ARG A 330 -3.41 -19.97 5.68
C ARG A 330 -4.47 -19.34 4.79
N GLY A 331 -4.57 -19.78 3.51
CA GLY A 331 -5.50 -19.18 2.58
C GLY A 331 -5.27 -17.65 2.47
N ILE A 332 -6.35 -16.90 2.57
CA ILE A 332 -6.33 -15.42 2.48
C ILE A 332 -5.52 -14.75 3.59
N GLN A 333 -5.24 -15.45 4.70
CA GLN A 333 -4.43 -14.90 5.80
C GLN A 333 -2.92 -15.05 5.57
N TYR A 334 -2.49 -15.76 4.55
CA TYR A 334 -1.07 -15.82 4.22
C TYR A 334 -0.50 -14.48 3.75
N PRO A 335 -1.14 -13.73 2.83
CA PRO A 335 -0.73 -12.35 2.53
C PRO A 335 -0.70 -11.43 3.76
N ILE A 336 -1.60 -11.63 4.72
CA ILE A 336 -1.62 -10.84 5.97
C ILE A 336 -0.44 -11.20 6.88
N ALA A 337 -0.10 -12.49 6.97
CA ALA A 337 1.11 -12.92 7.65
C ALA A 337 2.38 -12.34 6.99
N LYS A 338 2.43 -12.27 5.65
CA LYS A 338 3.51 -11.60 4.90
C LYS A 338 3.62 -10.12 5.25
N GLU A 339 2.49 -9.41 5.33
CA GLU A 339 2.46 -8.00 5.71
C GLU A 339 2.92 -7.79 7.15
N GLY A 340 2.48 -8.63 8.10
CA GLY A 340 2.95 -8.60 9.48
C GLY A 340 4.47 -8.83 9.59
N ALA A 341 4.99 -9.80 8.86
CA ALA A 341 6.43 -10.08 8.79
C ALA A 341 7.22 -8.91 8.19
N LEU A 342 6.68 -8.29 7.13
CA LEU A 342 7.28 -7.10 6.51
C LEU A 342 7.33 -5.93 7.51
N LYS A 343 6.23 -5.60 8.18
CA LYS A 343 6.19 -4.53 9.18
C LYS A 343 7.18 -4.77 10.33
N LEU A 344 7.23 -6.00 10.84
CA LEU A 344 8.18 -6.34 11.91
C LEU A 344 9.63 -6.17 11.43
N LYS A 345 9.95 -6.63 10.25
CA LYS A 345 11.28 -6.52 9.62
C LYS A 345 11.71 -5.07 9.44
N GLU A 346 10.85 -4.24 8.85
CA GLU A 346 11.14 -2.85 8.50
C GLU A 346 11.55 -2.01 9.71
N ILE A 347 10.81 -2.12 10.82
CA ILE A 347 10.95 -1.19 11.95
C ILE A 347 11.67 -1.77 13.17
N SER A 348 11.76 -3.09 13.31
CA SER A 348 12.45 -3.73 14.44
C SER A 348 13.78 -4.37 14.08
N TYR A 349 14.06 -4.52 12.78
CA TYR A 349 15.24 -5.21 12.22
C TYR A 349 15.31 -6.70 12.60
N ILE A 350 14.23 -7.29 13.09
CA ILE A 350 14.09 -8.74 13.25
C ILE A 350 13.95 -9.35 11.85
N HIS A 351 14.76 -10.34 11.53
CA HIS A 351 14.58 -11.13 10.30
C HIS A 351 13.28 -11.94 10.42
N ALA A 352 12.21 -11.41 9.84
CA ALA A 352 10.88 -11.99 9.89
C ALA A 352 10.47 -12.49 8.50
N GLU A 353 9.98 -13.73 8.44
CA GLU A 353 9.46 -14.33 7.20
C GLU A 353 8.11 -14.96 7.43
N ALA A 354 7.29 -15.00 6.38
CA ALA A 354 5.97 -15.60 6.43
C ALA A 354 5.88 -16.80 5.50
N TYR A 355 5.18 -17.84 5.98
CA TYR A 355 4.94 -19.06 5.21
C TYR A 355 3.44 -19.41 5.26
N PRO A 356 2.90 -20.00 4.17
CA PRO A 356 1.67 -20.76 4.30
C PRO A 356 1.91 -21.85 5.35
N SER A 357 1.06 -21.95 6.35
CA SER A 357 1.35 -22.84 7.49
C SER A 357 1.55 -24.30 7.10
N GLY A 358 0.96 -24.73 5.98
CA GLY A 358 1.16 -26.07 5.42
C GLY A 358 2.59 -26.33 4.91
N GLU A 359 3.32 -25.27 4.54
CA GLU A 359 4.69 -25.35 4.03
C GLU A 359 5.76 -25.52 5.12
N LEU A 360 5.37 -25.43 6.41
CA LEU A 360 6.33 -25.62 7.52
C LEU A 360 7.15 -26.90 7.39
N LYS A 361 6.51 -28.01 6.97
CA LYS A 361 7.15 -29.33 6.82
C LYS A 361 8.17 -29.39 5.68
N HIS A 362 8.12 -28.46 4.76
CA HIS A 362 8.97 -28.42 3.56
C HIS A 362 10.22 -27.54 3.74
N GLY A 363 10.69 -27.41 4.99
CA GLY A 363 11.94 -26.71 5.33
C GLY A 363 11.85 -25.83 6.55
N PRO A 364 10.93 -24.85 6.63
CA PRO A 364 10.92 -23.84 7.70
C PRO A 364 10.84 -24.41 9.12
N LEU A 365 10.26 -25.59 9.31
CA LEU A 365 10.15 -26.27 10.60
C LEU A 365 11.51 -26.60 11.22
N ALA A 366 12.57 -26.71 10.41
CA ALA A 366 13.95 -26.90 10.87
C ALA A 366 14.51 -25.69 11.64
N LEU A 367 13.92 -24.51 11.43
CA LEU A 367 14.32 -23.27 12.10
C LEU A 367 13.64 -23.07 13.47
N VAL A 368 12.64 -23.90 13.78
CA VAL A 368 11.82 -23.73 14.99
C VAL A 368 12.56 -24.26 16.21
N ASP A 369 12.83 -23.34 17.14
CA ASP A 369 13.37 -23.62 18.47
C ASP A 369 12.73 -22.66 19.50
N GLU A 370 13.22 -22.68 20.74
CA GLU A 370 12.72 -21.85 21.84
C GLU A 370 13.04 -20.33 21.65
N ASN A 371 13.96 -20.00 20.74
CA ASN A 371 14.39 -18.63 20.49
C ASN A 371 13.70 -18.00 19.27
N MET A 372 12.99 -18.81 18.48
CA MET A 372 12.26 -18.34 17.31
C MET A 372 10.78 -18.13 17.66
N PRO A 373 10.30 -16.89 17.86
CA PRO A 373 8.86 -16.61 17.95
C PRO A 373 8.14 -16.97 16.66
N VAL A 374 7.02 -17.66 16.80
CA VAL A 374 6.15 -18.02 15.68
C VAL A 374 4.81 -17.31 15.87
N ILE A 375 4.51 -16.36 15.00
CA ILE A 375 3.26 -15.60 15.01
C ILE A 375 2.26 -16.29 14.08
N ALA A 376 1.05 -16.55 14.54
CA ALA A 376 0.01 -17.18 13.75
C ALA A 376 -1.26 -16.32 13.67
N VAL A 377 -1.78 -16.16 12.45
CA VAL A 377 -3.05 -15.49 12.15
C VAL A 377 -4.12 -16.57 12.03
N ALA A 378 -5.05 -16.62 12.99
CA ALA A 378 -5.98 -17.71 13.20
C ALA A 378 -7.46 -17.23 13.28
N PRO A 379 -8.07 -16.78 12.17
CA PRO A 379 -9.49 -16.47 12.12
C PRO A 379 -10.34 -17.72 12.35
N ASN A 380 -11.64 -17.54 12.55
CA ASN A 380 -12.60 -18.64 12.65
C ASN A 380 -13.11 -19.02 11.25
N ASP A 381 -12.24 -19.67 10.47
CA ASP A 381 -12.54 -20.13 9.11
C ASP A 381 -12.38 -21.65 8.94
N ASP A 382 -12.72 -22.16 7.77
CA ASP A 382 -12.63 -23.59 7.42
C ASP A 382 -11.19 -24.16 7.50
N LEU A 383 -10.17 -23.30 7.58
CA LEU A 383 -8.77 -23.68 7.63
C LEU A 383 -8.19 -23.69 9.04
N LEU A 384 -8.94 -23.24 10.05
CA LEU A 384 -8.49 -23.10 11.44
C LEU A 384 -7.94 -24.42 12.01
N GLU A 385 -8.65 -25.53 11.84
CA GLU A 385 -8.21 -26.83 12.38
C GLU A 385 -6.90 -27.31 11.74
N LYS A 386 -6.70 -27.01 10.45
CA LYS A 386 -5.44 -27.30 9.76
C LYS A 386 -4.30 -26.43 10.28
N LEU A 387 -4.59 -25.16 10.59
CA LEU A 387 -3.62 -24.25 11.21
C LEU A 387 -3.25 -24.73 12.62
N ARG A 388 -4.21 -25.14 13.44
CA ARG A 388 -3.98 -25.73 14.77
C ARG A 388 -3.05 -26.94 14.73
N THR A 389 -3.23 -27.80 13.74
CA THR A 389 -2.32 -28.96 13.54
C THR A 389 -0.88 -28.48 13.30
N ASN A 390 -0.68 -27.48 12.46
CA ASN A 390 0.66 -26.93 12.21
C ASN A 390 1.25 -26.23 13.46
N GLN A 391 0.42 -25.57 14.26
CA GLN A 391 0.83 -24.96 15.53
C GLN A 391 1.26 -26.02 16.56
N ALA A 392 0.58 -27.15 16.61
CA ALA A 392 0.97 -28.28 17.47
C ALA A 392 2.36 -28.84 17.07
N GLU A 393 2.70 -28.85 15.79
CA GLU A 393 4.02 -29.25 15.28
C GLU A 393 5.12 -28.28 15.72
N VAL A 394 4.84 -26.98 15.75
CA VAL A 394 5.74 -25.94 16.29
C VAL A 394 5.95 -26.16 17.80
N SER A 395 4.87 -26.33 18.55
CA SER A 395 4.91 -26.54 19.99
C SER A 395 5.69 -27.80 20.38
N ALA A 396 5.53 -28.89 19.63
CA ALA A 396 6.24 -30.16 19.86
C ALA A 396 7.77 -30.02 19.72
N ARG A 397 8.27 -28.96 19.06
CA ARG A 397 9.69 -28.67 18.89
C ARG A 397 10.21 -27.56 19.80
N GLY A 398 9.40 -27.18 20.80
CA GLY A 398 9.77 -26.14 21.76
C GLY A 398 9.53 -24.71 21.27
N GLY A 399 8.99 -24.55 20.06
CA GLY A 399 8.69 -23.21 19.48
C GLY A 399 7.68 -22.45 20.32
N LYS A 400 7.82 -21.14 20.41
CA LYS A 400 6.92 -20.26 21.14
C LYS A 400 5.93 -19.61 20.19
N LEU A 401 4.65 -19.90 20.42
CA LEU A 401 3.54 -19.42 19.62
C LEU A 401 2.95 -18.12 20.17
N TYR A 402 2.64 -17.21 19.26
CA TYR A 402 1.91 -15.97 19.48
C TYR A 402 0.72 -15.96 18.51
N VAL A 403 -0.46 -16.32 19.01
CA VAL A 403 -1.63 -16.57 18.19
C VAL A 403 -2.59 -15.39 18.29
N PHE A 404 -2.90 -14.79 17.16
CA PHE A 404 -4.02 -13.88 17.01
C PHE A 404 -5.22 -14.68 16.53
N SER A 405 -6.15 -14.94 17.45
CA SER A 405 -7.31 -15.80 17.19
C SER A 405 -8.60 -15.02 17.28
N ASP A 406 -9.57 -15.36 16.43
CA ASP A 406 -10.93 -14.85 16.56
C ASP A 406 -11.50 -15.15 17.95
N GLU A 407 -12.16 -14.18 18.59
CA GLU A 407 -12.69 -14.32 19.97
C GLU A 407 -13.82 -15.34 20.08
N SER A 408 -14.54 -15.65 18.99
CA SER A 408 -15.57 -16.68 18.96
C SER A 408 -15.00 -18.09 19.06
N VAL A 409 -13.69 -18.23 18.85
CA VAL A 409 -12.98 -19.51 18.94
C VAL A 409 -12.47 -19.72 20.36
N ASN A 410 -12.81 -20.85 20.96
CA ASN A 410 -12.20 -21.27 22.22
C ASN A 410 -10.76 -21.72 22.00
N TYR A 411 -9.84 -20.73 21.88
CA TYR A 411 -8.42 -20.96 21.75
C TYR A 411 -7.74 -20.71 23.09
N GLN A 412 -7.24 -21.78 23.74
CA GLN A 412 -6.56 -21.64 25.02
C GLN A 412 -5.04 -21.60 24.84
N GLY A 413 -4.42 -20.61 25.46
CA GLY A 413 -2.97 -20.53 25.54
C GLY A 413 -2.39 -21.42 26.64
N ASP A 414 -1.10 -21.64 26.57
CA ASP A 414 -0.31 -22.32 27.61
C ASP A 414 1.03 -21.58 27.85
N LYS A 415 1.97 -22.22 28.54
CA LYS A 415 3.31 -21.62 28.80
C LYS A 415 4.10 -21.32 27.54
N ASN A 416 3.84 -22.01 26.42
CA ASN A 416 4.52 -21.86 25.14
C ASN A 416 3.64 -21.17 24.07
N CYS A 417 2.36 -20.98 24.34
CA CYS A 417 1.39 -20.39 23.44
C CYS A 417 0.66 -19.22 24.09
N LYS A 418 0.90 -18.02 23.60
CA LYS A 418 0.20 -16.79 23.98
C LYS A 418 -0.88 -16.47 22.96
N VAL A 419 -2.09 -16.23 23.43
CA VAL A 419 -3.25 -15.93 22.58
C VAL A 419 -3.71 -14.51 22.83
N ILE A 420 -3.96 -13.78 21.73
CA ILE A 420 -4.69 -12.50 21.70
C ILE A 420 -6.00 -12.79 20.97
N HIS A 421 -7.11 -12.55 21.65
CA HIS A 421 -8.44 -12.69 21.04
C HIS A 421 -8.79 -11.42 20.28
N VAL A 422 -8.91 -11.56 18.95
CA VAL A 422 -9.30 -10.49 18.04
C VAL A 422 -10.81 -10.47 17.94
N PRO A 423 -11.47 -9.31 17.95
CA PRO A 423 -12.93 -9.22 17.80
C PRO A 423 -13.43 -10.01 16.59
N ALA A 424 -14.53 -10.74 16.77
CA ALA A 424 -15.11 -11.56 15.73
C ALA A 424 -15.53 -10.71 14.53
N SER A 425 -15.09 -11.13 13.34
CA SER A 425 -15.37 -10.44 12.09
C SER A 425 -15.86 -11.40 11.01
N PRO A 426 -16.62 -10.93 10.02
CA PRO A 426 -16.95 -11.74 8.85
C PRO A 426 -15.70 -12.11 8.07
N ASP A 427 -15.61 -13.35 7.56
CA ASP A 427 -14.45 -13.90 6.83
C ASP A 427 -13.91 -12.95 5.76
N VAL A 428 -14.79 -12.22 5.07
CA VAL A 428 -14.42 -11.26 4.02
C VAL A 428 -13.64 -10.07 4.56
N LEU A 429 -13.83 -9.69 5.83
CA LEU A 429 -13.17 -8.57 6.51
C LEU A 429 -11.97 -9.01 7.36
N ASP A 430 -11.82 -10.28 7.66
CA ASP A 430 -10.73 -10.83 8.46
C ASP A 430 -9.34 -10.34 8.01
N PRO A 431 -9.02 -10.27 6.69
CA PRO A 431 -7.73 -9.76 6.26
C PRO A 431 -7.45 -8.33 6.74
N ILE A 432 -8.48 -7.48 6.82
CA ILE A 432 -8.33 -6.10 7.28
C ILE A 432 -8.22 -6.06 8.80
N VAL A 433 -9.12 -6.75 9.49
CA VAL A 433 -9.20 -6.76 10.96
C VAL A 433 -7.94 -7.38 11.58
N PHE A 434 -7.46 -8.51 11.08
CA PHE A 434 -6.26 -9.17 11.59
C PHE A 434 -4.95 -8.46 11.24
N THR A 435 -4.96 -7.51 10.31
CA THR A 435 -3.80 -6.65 10.04
C THR A 435 -3.50 -5.72 11.22
N ILE A 436 -4.52 -5.18 11.87
CA ILE A 436 -4.38 -4.18 12.95
C ILE A 436 -3.51 -4.68 14.11
N PRO A 437 -3.75 -5.87 14.70
CA PRO A 437 -2.93 -6.37 15.79
C PRO A 437 -1.49 -6.67 15.36
N LEU A 438 -1.23 -7.03 14.10
CA LEU A 438 0.14 -7.24 13.59
C LEU A 438 0.90 -5.92 13.44
N GLN A 439 0.23 -4.85 13.02
CA GLN A 439 0.80 -3.50 13.00
C GLN A 439 1.15 -3.03 14.41
N LEU A 440 0.26 -3.21 15.39
CA LEU A 440 0.49 -2.89 16.79
C LEU A 440 1.65 -3.71 17.38
N LEU A 441 1.73 -5.01 17.04
CA LEU A 441 2.83 -5.87 17.49
C LEU A 441 4.16 -5.33 16.97
N SER A 442 4.26 -5.07 15.67
CA SER A 442 5.47 -4.57 15.04
C SER A 442 5.92 -3.24 15.65
N TYR A 443 4.98 -2.30 15.84
CA TYR A 443 5.21 -1.03 16.50
C TYR A 443 5.79 -1.22 17.91
N HIS A 444 5.15 -2.02 18.76
CA HIS A 444 5.61 -2.20 20.14
C HIS A 444 6.93 -2.98 20.24
N VAL A 445 7.17 -3.92 19.35
CA VAL A 445 8.47 -4.61 19.27
C VAL A 445 9.58 -3.64 18.91
N ALA A 446 9.36 -2.75 17.95
CA ALA A 446 10.32 -1.71 17.57
C ALA A 446 10.63 -0.78 18.77
N ILE A 447 9.62 -0.37 19.54
CA ILE A 447 9.80 0.42 20.76
C ILE A 447 10.64 -0.33 21.82
N VAL A 448 10.38 -1.62 22.00
CA VAL A 448 11.16 -2.47 22.95
C VAL A 448 12.61 -2.61 22.52
N LYS A 449 12.86 -2.69 21.21
CA LYS A 449 14.20 -2.78 20.64
C LYS A 449 14.93 -1.42 20.54
N GLY A 450 14.22 -0.31 20.79
CA GLY A 450 14.79 1.04 20.74
C GLY A 450 15.12 1.54 19.33
N THR A 451 14.47 1.01 18.31
CA THR A 451 14.67 1.42 16.91
C THR A 451 13.81 2.62 16.55
N ASP A 452 14.19 3.37 15.51
CA ASP A 452 13.34 4.43 14.97
C ASP A 452 12.15 3.83 14.20
N VAL A 453 10.94 4.16 14.67
CA VAL A 453 9.71 3.60 14.13
C VAL A 453 9.25 4.36 12.87
N ASP A 454 9.42 5.68 12.87
CA ASP A 454 8.94 6.55 11.80
C ASP A 454 9.91 6.61 10.63
N GLN A 455 11.24 6.56 10.94
CA GLN A 455 12.31 6.64 9.94
C GLN A 455 13.33 5.50 10.14
N PRO A 456 12.95 4.25 9.84
CA PRO A 456 13.85 3.13 9.96
C PRO A 456 15.05 3.27 9.00
N ARG A 457 16.22 2.78 9.44
CA ARG A 457 17.46 2.88 8.65
C ARG A 457 17.29 2.21 7.27
N ASN A 458 17.98 2.77 6.27
CA ASN A 458 18.08 2.23 4.91
C ASN A 458 16.75 2.14 4.14
N LEU A 459 15.68 2.74 4.64
CA LEU A 459 14.38 2.77 3.97
C LEU A 459 13.95 4.20 3.69
N ALA A 460 13.14 4.38 2.65
CA ALA A 460 12.50 5.62 2.29
C ALA A 460 10.99 5.40 2.15
N LYS A 461 10.17 6.46 2.38
CA LYS A 461 8.71 6.37 2.26
C LYS A 461 8.26 6.00 0.84
N SER A 462 8.96 6.49 -0.17
CA SER A 462 8.71 6.18 -1.58
C SER A 462 10.03 5.89 -2.30
N VAL A 463 10.06 4.81 -3.08
CA VAL A 463 11.21 4.42 -3.90
C VAL A 463 10.99 5.00 -5.29
N THR A 464 11.61 6.16 -5.54
CA THR A 464 11.44 6.94 -6.79
C THR A 464 12.59 6.77 -7.78
N VAL A 465 13.57 5.93 -7.43
CA VAL A 465 14.73 5.58 -8.26
C VAL A 465 14.90 4.06 -8.27
N GLU A 466 15.56 3.56 -9.31
CA GLU A 466 16.02 2.17 -9.43
C GLU A 466 17.42 2.00 -8.91
#